data_73ff2b54e043928f29a0c8481138d595
#
_entry.id   73ff2b54e043928f29a0c8481138d595
#
_cell.length_a   1.000
_cell.length_b   1.000
_cell.length_c   1.000
_cell.angle_alpha   90.00
_cell.angle_beta   90.00
_cell.angle_gamma   90.00
#
_symmetry.space_group_name_H-M   'P 1'
#
loop_
_entity.id
_entity.type
_entity.pdbx_description
1 polymer ?
#
loop_
_entity_poly.entity_id
_entity_poly.type
_entity_poly.pdbx_seq_one_letter_code
_entity_poly.pdbx_strand_id
1 'polypeptide(L)'
;FSPSVIDDGENSEVMEINSEVFVVLALSDLQSERERDLSEVESQIESTLKTASAKEVIEDIAESIASALSSGDEQTANQLISENNLEWVSEGWISRASELPYDVTSKSFSLSKPEEGRHTYSAQSADRLTSLVIDLGGVRIPEEDADTGISALYLSQENNEMFVSLIKQLREGAEIKVFTDLL
;
A
#
# COMPACT_ATOMS: atom_id res chain seq x y z
N PHE A 1 -11.32 19.69 -18.07
CA PHE A 1 -12.28 20.69 -18.59
C PHE A 1 -11.86 21.11 -19.98
N SER A 2 -12.83 21.34 -20.89
CA SER A 2 -12.51 21.86 -22.21
C SER A 2 -12.14 23.33 -22.09
N PRO A 3 -11.30 23.87 -23.01
CA PRO A 3 -10.96 25.28 -23.04
C PRO A 3 -12.19 26.21 -23.08
N SER A 4 -13.25 25.84 -23.76
CA SER A 4 -14.49 26.64 -23.86
C SER A 4 -15.16 26.86 -22.49
N VAL A 5 -15.06 25.89 -21.56
CA VAL A 5 -15.61 26.05 -20.20
C VAL A 5 -14.76 26.99 -19.37
N ILE A 6 -13.43 26.93 -19.52
CA ILE A 6 -12.50 27.73 -18.72
C ILE A 6 -12.32 29.13 -19.26
N ASP A 7 -12.10 29.26 -20.58
CA ASP A 7 -11.71 30.51 -21.21
C ASP A 7 -12.94 31.35 -21.62
N ASP A 8 -14.01 30.71 -22.05
CA ASP A 8 -15.20 31.38 -22.60
C ASP A 8 -16.36 31.41 -21.59
N GLY A 9 -16.27 30.68 -20.48
CA GLY A 9 -17.31 30.60 -19.44
C GLY A 9 -18.58 29.88 -19.91
N GLU A 10 -18.48 29.08 -20.95
CA GLU A 10 -19.59 28.28 -21.47
C GLU A 10 -19.86 27.05 -20.57
N ASN A 11 -21.05 26.48 -20.69
CA ASN A 11 -21.33 25.20 -20.08
C ASN A 11 -20.60 24.06 -20.81
N SER A 12 -20.25 23.01 -20.09
CA SER A 12 -19.70 21.82 -20.75
C SER A 12 -20.72 21.18 -21.68
N GLU A 13 -20.23 20.36 -22.59
CA GLU A 13 -21.13 19.46 -23.33
C GLU A 13 -21.86 18.53 -22.32
N VAL A 14 -23.00 18.03 -22.75
CA VAL A 14 -23.77 17.07 -21.93
C VAL A 14 -23.00 15.77 -21.85
N MET A 15 -22.68 15.36 -20.63
CA MET A 15 -22.02 14.07 -20.35
C MET A 15 -23.06 13.08 -19.85
N GLU A 16 -23.19 11.96 -20.55
CA GLU A 16 -24.03 10.84 -20.12
C GLU A 16 -23.25 9.99 -19.12
N ILE A 17 -23.75 9.88 -17.90
CA ILE A 17 -23.19 9.01 -16.85
C ILE A 17 -23.80 7.61 -16.98
N ASN A 18 -25.12 7.55 -17.27
CA ASN A 18 -25.84 6.34 -17.58
C ASN A 18 -27.11 6.73 -18.36
N SER A 19 -27.95 5.73 -18.74
CA SER A 19 -29.15 5.95 -19.57
C SER A 19 -30.19 6.91 -18.98
N GLU A 20 -30.11 7.28 -17.70
CA GLU A 20 -31.08 8.13 -17.00
C GLU A 20 -30.46 9.41 -16.43
N VAL A 21 -29.11 9.48 -16.37
CA VAL A 21 -28.40 10.60 -15.73
C VAL A 21 -27.47 11.27 -16.71
N PHE A 22 -27.76 12.55 -16.95
CA PHE A 22 -26.95 13.46 -17.77
C PHE A 22 -26.41 14.58 -16.89
N VAL A 23 -25.16 14.97 -17.09
CA VAL A 23 -24.49 16.02 -16.32
C VAL A 23 -23.97 17.09 -17.26
N VAL A 24 -24.22 18.34 -16.88
CA VAL A 24 -23.63 19.54 -17.49
C VAL A 24 -22.88 20.29 -16.39
N LEU A 25 -21.64 20.67 -16.64
CA LEU A 25 -20.83 21.43 -15.72
C LEU A 25 -20.76 22.89 -16.17
N ALA A 26 -20.93 23.80 -15.23
CA ALA A 26 -20.72 25.22 -15.41
C ALA A 26 -19.59 25.70 -14.49
N LEU A 27 -18.76 26.59 -15.00
CA LEU A 27 -17.74 27.25 -14.18
C LEU A 27 -18.39 28.39 -13.40
N SER A 28 -18.34 28.30 -12.06
CA SER A 28 -18.88 29.35 -11.19
C SER A 28 -17.84 30.41 -10.84
N ASP A 29 -16.60 30.00 -10.68
CA ASP A 29 -15.48 30.87 -10.33
C ASP A 29 -14.18 30.26 -10.81
N LEU A 30 -13.28 31.07 -11.32
CA LEU A 30 -11.95 30.69 -11.78
C LEU A 30 -10.91 31.48 -10.98
N GLN A 31 -10.19 30.79 -10.14
CA GLN A 31 -9.02 31.35 -9.49
C GLN A 31 -7.77 31.03 -10.31
N SER A 32 -7.21 32.07 -10.90
CA SER A 32 -5.94 31.94 -11.64
C SER A 32 -4.83 31.45 -10.71
N GLU A 33 -3.91 30.67 -11.26
CA GLU A 33 -2.73 30.23 -10.54
C GLU A 33 -1.92 31.45 -10.06
N ARG A 34 -1.61 31.47 -8.78
CA ARG A 34 -0.78 32.51 -8.16
C ARG A 34 0.12 31.90 -7.09
N GLU A 35 1.23 32.53 -6.86
CA GLU A 35 2.03 32.27 -5.67
C GLU A 35 1.23 32.73 -4.46
N ARG A 36 1.19 31.87 -3.43
CA ARG A 36 0.56 32.21 -2.14
C ARG A 36 1.60 32.81 -1.21
N ASP A 37 1.19 33.84 -0.47
CA ASP A 37 2.02 34.38 0.57
C ASP A 37 2.30 33.33 1.65
N LEU A 38 3.48 33.39 2.29
CA LEU A 38 3.85 32.46 3.37
C LEU A 38 2.78 32.40 4.46
N SER A 39 2.19 33.54 4.82
CA SER A 39 1.13 33.64 5.83
C SER A 39 -0.14 32.85 5.48
N GLU A 40 -0.41 32.62 4.20
CA GLU A 40 -1.55 31.83 3.73
C GLU A 40 -1.30 30.32 3.81
N VAL A 41 -0.06 29.91 3.80
CA VAL A 41 0.34 28.49 3.72
C VAL A 41 1.14 28.02 4.96
N GLU A 42 1.49 28.91 5.87
CA GLU A 42 2.33 28.64 7.03
C GLU A 42 1.80 27.45 7.85
N SER A 43 0.53 27.44 8.19
CA SER A 43 -0.08 26.36 8.96
C SER A 43 -0.07 25.02 8.21
N GLN A 44 -0.22 25.06 6.89
CA GLN A 44 -0.15 23.85 6.05
C GLN A 44 1.27 23.30 5.99
N ILE A 45 2.27 24.19 5.82
CA ILE A 45 3.69 23.81 5.82
C ILE A 45 4.07 23.23 7.18
N GLU A 46 3.69 23.92 8.28
CA GLU A 46 3.95 23.45 9.64
C GLU A 46 3.36 22.04 9.88
N SER A 47 2.11 21.83 9.50
CA SER A 47 1.45 20.52 9.61
C SER A 47 2.16 19.46 8.79
N THR A 48 2.57 19.78 7.57
CA THR A 48 3.30 18.87 6.68
C THR A 48 4.67 18.48 7.27
N LEU A 49 5.40 19.47 7.78
CA LEU A 49 6.71 19.22 8.38
C LEU A 49 6.60 18.42 9.69
N LYS A 50 5.61 18.73 10.55
CA LYS A 50 5.34 17.95 11.76
C LYS A 50 4.99 16.49 11.44
N THR A 51 4.15 16.28 10.41
CA THR A 51 3.79 14.93 9.97
C THR A 51 5.00 14.17 9.42
N ALA A 52 5.84 14.82 8.62
CA ALA A 52 7.06 14.22 8.09
C ALA A 52 8.04 13.83 9.21
N SER A 53 8.29 14.75 10.16
CA SER A 53 9.16 14.49 11.30
C SER A 53 8.60 13.40 12.23
N ALA A 54 7.31 13.39 12.49
CA ALA A 54 6.67 12.34 13.28
C ALA A 54 6.80 10.96 12.62
N LYS A 55 6.67 10.90 11.30
CA LYS A 55 6.86 9.66 10.54
C LYS A 55 8.29 9.12 10.70
N GLU A 56 9.29 9.96 10.53
CA GLU A 56 10.70 9.58 10.68
C GLU A 56 10.96 9.01 12.09
N VAL A 57 10.50 9.69 13.13
CA VAL A 57 10.65 9.20 14.52
C VAL A 57 9.97 7.85 14.74
N ILE A 58 8.77 7.65 14.20
CA ILE A 58 8.04 6.37 14.33
C ILE A 58 8.78 5.24 13.61
N GLU A 59 9.31 5.50 12.43
CA GLU A 59 10.09 4.52 11.66
C GLU A 59 11.39 4.17 12.39
N ASP A 60 12.13 5.14 12.90
CA ASP A 60 13.37 4.94 13.66
C ASP A 60 13.14 4.10 14.94
N ILE A 61 12.05 4.37 15.67
CA ILE A 61 11.68 3.59 16.85
C ILE A 61 11.39 2.13 16.47
N ALA A 62 10.59 1.92 15.43
CA ALA A 62 10.23 0.58 14.97
C ALA A 62 11.46 -0.21 14.51
N GLU A 63 12.35 0.41 13.73
CA GLU A 63 13.61 -0.20 13.27
C GLU A 63 14.55 -0.52 14.45
N SER A 64 14.64 0.38 15.43
CA SER A 64 15.45 0.18 16.62
C SER A 64 14.96 -1.02 17.45
N ILE A 65 13.65 -1.15 17.64
CA ILE A 65 13.06 -2.29 18.34
C ILE A 65 13.33 -3.58 17.57
N ALA A 66 13.05 -3.62 16.26
CA ALA A 66 13.26 -4.81 15.44
C ALA A 66 14.75 -5.23 15.41
N SER A 67 15.66 -4.27 15.35
CA SER A 67 17.10 -4.50 15.37
C SER A 67 17.58 -5.05 16.71
N ALA A 68 17.11 -4.48 17.82
CA ALA A 68 17.44 -4.94 19.17
C ALA A 68 16.97 -6.40 19.38
N LEU A 69 15.72 -6.72 19.00
CA LEU A 69 15.18 -8.07 19.08
C LEU A 69 15.96 -9.06 18.19
N SER A 70 16.31 -8.65 16.98
CA SER A 70 17.07 -9.49 16.03
C SER A 70 18.48 -9.81 16.53
N SER A 71 19.08 -8.90 17.29
CA SER A 71 20.41 -9.10 17.92
C SER A 71 20.34 -9.84 19.27
N GLY A 72 19.14 -10.11 19.79
CA GLY A 72 18.92 -10.73 21.10
C GLY A 72 19.04 -9.75 22.27
N ASP A 73 19.06 -8.45 22.01
CA ASP A 73 19.05 -7.41 23.06
C ASP A 73 17.62 -7.08 23.48
N GLU A 74 17.02 -8.04 24.21
CA GLU A 74 15.67 -7.89 24.73
C GLU A 74 15.54 -6.72 25.73
N GLN A 75 16.62 -6.37 26.41
CA GLN A 75 16.60 -5.27 27.38
C GLN A 75 16.36 -3.94 26.69
N THR A 76 17.13 -3.64 25.65
CA THR A 76 16.95 -2.40 24.86
C THR A 76 15.59 -2.37 24.16
N ALA A 77 15.14 -3.50 23.59
CA ALA A 77 13.83 -3.58 22.96
C ALA A 77 12.70 -3.29 23.96
N ASN A 78 12.71 -3.92 25.14
CA ASN A 78 11.69 -3.71 26.16
C ASN A 78 11.72 -2.28 26.72
N GLN A 79 12.89 -1.66 26.83
CA GLN A 79 13.01 -0.27 27.22
C GLN A 79 12.34 0.65 26.18
N LEU A 80 12.64 0.49 24.90
CA LEU A 80 12.04 1.29 23.82
C LEU A 80 10.51 1.12 23.76
N ILE A 81 10.01 -0.12 23.92
CA ILE A 81 8.58 -0.42 23.97
C ILE A 81 7.93 0.32 25.14
N SER A 82 8.52 0.24 26.34
CA SER A 82 7.99 0.89 27.55
C SER A 82 8.03 2.41 27.47
N GLU A 83 9.14 3.01 27.01
CA GLU A 83 9.29 4.45 26.89
C GLU A 83 8.30 5.07 25.90
N ASN A 84 7.92 4.31 24.86
CA ASN A 84 6.97 4.75 23.85
C ASN A 84 5.53 4.28 24.10
N ASN A 85 5.25 3.67 25.26
CA ASN A 85 3.92 3.13 25.62
C ASN A 85 3.34 2.18 24.57
N LEU A 86 4.19 1.34 23.99
CA LEU A 86 3.81 0.34 23.00
C LEU A 86 3.45 -0.99 23.70
N GLU A 87 2.60 -1.77 23.06
CA GLU A 87 2.19 -3.07 23.54
C GLU A 87 2.22 -4.10 22.41
N TRP A 88 2.61 -5.34 22.75
CA TRP A 88 2.51 -6.46 21.85
C TRP A 88 1.07 -6.96 21.75
N VAL A 89 0.61 -7.14 20.51
CA VAL A 89 -0.66 -7.80 20.21
C VAL A 89 -0.33 -9.19 19.67
N SER A 90 -0.82 -10.24 20.32
CA SER A 90 -0.59 -11.62 19.89
C SER A 90 -1.77 -12.12 19.07
N GLU A 91 -1.57 -12.27 17.78
CA GLU A 91 -2.58 -12.76 16.83
C GLU A 91 -2.58 -14.30 16.69
N GLY A 92 -1.59 -14.97 17.28
CA GLY A 92 -1.42 -16.42 17.15
C GLY A 92 -1.16 -16.83 15.69
N TRP A 93 -1.80 -17.91 15.26
CA TRP A 93 -1.67 -18.38 13.87
C TRP A 93 -2.64 -17.64 12.95
N ILE A 94 -2.10 -16.96 11.98
CA ILE A 94 -2.87 -16.22 10.96
C ILE A 94 -2.77 -16.92 9.61
N SER A 95 -3.78 -16.70 8.78
CA SER A 95 -3.81 -17.10 7.37
C SER A 95 -3.90 -15.86 6.47
N ARG A 96 -3.68 -16.03 5.17
CA ARG A 96 -3.88 -14.94 4.21
C ARG A 96 -5.34 -14.42 4.15
N ALA A 97 -6.28 -15.22 4.63
CA ALA A 97 -7.71 -14.90 4.69
C ALA A 97 -8.17 -14.45 6.10
N SER A 98 -7.24 -14.21 7.03
CA SER A 98 -7.58 -13.69 8.36
C SER A 98 -8.15 -12.28 8.27
N GLU A 99 -9.12 -11.96 9.13
CA GLU A 99 -9.78 -10.64 9.19
C GLU A 99 -8.91 -9.58 9.88
N LEU A 100 -7.61 -9.59 9.61
CA LEU A 100 -6.67 -8.59 10.09
C LEU A 100 -6.52 -7.46 9.05
N PRO A 101 -6.04 -6.28 9.46
CA PRO A 101 -5.70 -5.24 8.52
C PRO A 101 -4.77 -5.77 7.42
N TYR A 102 -5.06 -5.37 6.18
CA TYR A 102 -4.31 -5.85 5.01
C TYR A 102 -2.79 -5.68 5.15
N ASP A 103 -2.36 -4.55 5.72
CA ASP A 103 -0.92 -4.28 5.92
C ASP A 103 -0.28 -5.29 6.88
N VAL A 104 -0.95 -5.65 7.98
CA VAL A 104 -0.46 -6.66 8.92
C VAL A 104 -0.32 -8.00 8.22
N THR A 105 -1.37 -8.46 7.54
CA THR A 105 -1.38 -9.74 6.83
C THR A 105 -0.35 -9.77 5.72
N SER A 106 -0.38 -8.79 4.81
CA SER A 106 0.53 -8.71 3.66
C SER A 106 2.00 -8.69 4.09
N LYS A 107 2.34 -7.87 5.08
CA LYS A 107 3.71 -7.74 5.58
C LYS A 107 4.19 -8.98 6.33
N SER A 108 3.33 -9.59 7.15
CA SER A 108 3.67 -10.84 7.84
C SER A 108 4.02 -11.97 6.86
N PHE A 109 3.25 -12.10 5.77
CA PHE A 109 3.50 -13.11 4.74
C PHE A 109 4.63 -12.76 3.75
N SER A 110 5.19 -11.56 3.83
CA SER A 110 6.39 -11.19 3.06
C SER A 110 7.70 -11.53 3.77
N LEU A 111 7.63 -11.86 5.07
CA LEU A 111 8.82 -12.18 5.86
C LEU A 111 9.36 -13.57 5.53
N SER A 112 10.68 -13.71 5.65
CA SER A 112 11.33 -15.00 5.54
C SER A 112 10.93 -15.92 6.71
N LYS A 113 10.74 -17.21 6.41
CA LYS A 113 10.50 -18.20 7.46
C LYS A 113 11.64 -18.19 8.48
N PRO A 114 11.34 -18.10 9.79
CA PRO A 114 12.37 -18.16 10.81
C PRO A 114 13.04 -19.55 10.86
N GLU A 115 14.30 -19.57 11.31
CA GLU A 115 14.99 -20.81 11.64
C GLU A 115 14.31 -21.48 12.85
N GLU A 116 14.49 -22.79 12.98
CA GLU A 116 13.89 -23.54 14.08
C GLU A 116 14.34 -23.02 15.46
N GLY A 117 13.36 -22.69 16.30
CA GLY A 117 13.60 -22.12 17.63
C GLY A 117 14.02 -20.65 17.63
N ARG A 118 13.94 -19.96 16.49
CA ARG A 118 14.19 -18.52 16.38
C ARG A 118 12.97 -17.77 15.91
N HIS A 119 12.99 -16.46 16.07
CA HIS A 119 11.99 -15.54 15.56
C HIS A 119 12.59 -14.68 14.45
N THR A 120 11.74 -14.24 13.52
CA THR A 120 12.10 -13.24 12.54
C THR A 120 11.38 -11.94 12.89
N TYR A 121 12.16 -10.89 13.12
CA TYR A 121 11.63 -9.57 13.45
C TYR A 121 11.80 -8.64 12.25
N SER A 122 10.82 -7.77 12.05
CA SER A 122 10.89 -6.77 10.99
C SER A 122 10.09 -5.53 11.35
N ALA A 123 10.68 -4.36 11.14
CA ALA A 123 9.97 -3.10 11.11
C ALA A 123 9.42 -2.85 9.70
N GLN A 124 8.16 -2.45 9.61
CA GLN A 124 7.47 -2.22 8.35
C GLN A 124 6.61 -0.97 8.45
N SER A 125 6.81 -0.02 7.55
CA SER A 125 5.90 1.12 7.41
C SER A 125 4.55 0.66 6.84
N ALA A 126 3.45 0.94 7.53
CA ALA A 126 2.11 0.54 7.11
C ALA A 126 1.41 1.67 6.36
N ASP A 127 1.43 2.87 6.93
CA ASP A 127 0.89 4.07 6.32
C ASP A 127 1.73 5.31 6.68
N ARG A 128 1.16 6.52 6.50
CA ARG A 128 1.89 7.77 6.70
C ARG A 128 2.37 8.01 8.15
N LEU A 129 1.67 7.44 9.13
CA LEU A 129 1.93 7.66 10.57
C LEU A 129 1.89 6.36 11.39
N THR A 130 1.95 5.21 10.72
CA THR A 130 1.92 3.91 11.39
C THR A 130 3.08 3.07 10.92
N SER A 131 3.84 2.52 11.85
CA SER A 131 4.84 1.48 11.61
C SER A 131 4.49 0.25 12.43
N LEU A 132 4.78 -0.90 11.88
CA LEU A 132 4.53 -2.20 12.50
C LEU A 132 5.88 -2.83 12.83
N VAL A 133 6.03 -3.32 14.06
CA VAL A 133 7.08 -4.28 14.38
C VAL A 133 6.42 -5.66 14.43
N ILE A 134 6.86 -6.54 13.55
CA ILE A 134 6.30 -7.88 13.42
C ILE A 134 7.29 -8.87 14.01
N ASP A 135 6.78 -9.72 14.90
CA ASP A 135 7.48 -10.89 15.44
C ASP A 135 6.86 -12.14 14.80
N LEU A 136 7.59 -12.77 13.91
CA LEU A 136 7.20 -14.03 13.27
C LEU A 136 7.89 -15.20 13.97
N GLY A 137 7.13 -15.94 14.80
CA GLY A 137 7.63 -17.10 15.54
C GLY A 137 7.67 -18.40 14.73
N GLY A 138 6.97 -18.48 13.60
CA GLY A 138 6.98 -19.70 12.79
C GLY A 138 6.06 -19.66 11.59
N VAL A 139 6.24 -20.63 10.70
CA VAL A 139 5.39 -20.86 9.52
C VAL A 139 4.99 -22.33 9.52
N ARG A 140 3.69 -22.58 9.33
CA ARG A 140 3.18 -23.93 9.15
C ARG A 140 2.40 -24.05 7.85
N ILE A 141 2.46 -25.21 7.28
CA ILE A 141 1.60 -25.58 6.15
C ILE A 141 0.29 -26.09 6.76
N PRO A 142 -0.89 -25.64 6.28
CA PRO A 142 -2.16 -26.21 6.72
C PRO A 142 -2.19 -27.73 6.48
N GLU A 143 -2.84 -28.48 7.37
CA GLU A 143 -3.10 -29.90 7.12
C GLU A 143 -3.99 -30.05 5.87
N GLU A 144 -3.81 -31.13 5.12
CA GLU A 144 -4.44 -31.36 3.80
C GLU A 144 -5.96 -31.25 3.79
N ASP A 145 -6.61 -31.42 4.94
CA ASP A 145 -8.07 -31.33 5.10
C ASP A 145 -8.60 -29.90 5.40
N ALA A 146 -7.71 -28.93 5.60
CA ALA A 146 -8.16 -27.54 5.65
C ALA A 146 -8.48 -27.10 4.22
N ASP A 147 -9.76 -27.16 3.88
CA ASP A 147 -10.33 -26.57 2.64
C ASP A 147 -10.07 -25.06 2.66
N THR A 148 -8.85 -24.75 2.40
CA THR A 148 -8.38 -23.40 2.27
C THR A 148 -8.63 -23.03 0.81
N GLY A 149 -9.53 -22.10 0.56
CA GLY A 149 -9.69 -21.49 -0.76
C GLY A 149 -8.39 -20.93 -1.37
N ILE A 150 -7.27 -21.18 -0.67
CA ILE A 150 -5.87 -20.92 -1.03
C ILE A 150 -5.49 -21.70 -2.29
N SER A 151 -5.92 -22.96 -2.45
CA SER A 151 -5.65 -23.75 -3.66
C SER A 151 -6.20 -23.09 -4.91
N ALA A 152 -7.43 -22.55 -4.84
CA ALA A 152 -8.05 -21.85 -5.95
C ALA A 152 -7.38 -20.49 -6.23
N LEU A 153 -6.91 -19.79 -5.19
CA LEU A 153 -6.17 -18.53 -5.32
C LEU A 153 -4.80 -18.74 -5.92
N TYR A 154 -4.04 -19.75 -5.47
CA TYR A 154 -2.75 -20.12 -6.07
C TYR A 154 -2.88 -20.56 -7.51
N LEU A 155 -3.84 -21.42 -7.83
CA LEU A 155 -4.11 -21.84 -9.20
C LEU A 155 -4.52 -20.66 -10.10
N SER A 156 -5.26 -19.69 -9.57
CA SER A 156 -5.63 -18.49 -10.34
C SER A 156 -4.43 -17.57 -10.57
N GLN A 157 -3.53 -17.45 -9.59
CA GLN A 157 -2.33 -16.63 -9.70
C GLN A 157 -1.29 -17.27 -10.63
N GLU A 158 -1.01 -18.58 -10.51
CA GLU A 158 -0.14 -19.32 -11.44
C GLU A 158 -0.68 -19.28 -12.85
N ASN A 159 -1.99 -19.46 -13.04
CA ASN A 159 -2.62 -19.36 -14.35
C ASN A 159 -2.50 -17.96 -14.95
N ASN A 160 -2.59 -16.90 -14.13
CA ASN A 160 -2.44 -15.53 -14.62
C ASN A 160 -0.98 -15.22 -15.00
N GLU A 161 -0.01 -15.66 -14.21
CA GLU A 161 1.42 -15.50 -14.52
C GLU A 161 1.81 -16.32 -15.77
N MET A 162 1.30 -17.53 -15.89
CA MET A 162 1.51 -18.36 -17.06
C MET A 162 0.86 -17.74 -18.31
N PHE A 163 -0.34 -17.20 -18.20
CA PHE A 163 -1.03 -16.50 -19.28
C PHE A 163 -0.28 -15.24 -19.72
N VAL A 164 0.18 -14.41 -18.79
CA VAL A 164 0.99 -13.22 -19.08
C VAL A 164 2.30 -13.60 -19.75
N SER A 165 2.96 -14.66 -19.27
CA SER A 165 4.20 -15.18 -19.86
C SER A 165 3.98 -15.71 -21.28
N LEU A 166 2.89 -16.45 -21.51
CA LEU A 166 2.50 -16.93 -22.83
C LEU A 166 2.22 -15.78 -23.81
N ILE A 167 1.46 -14.78 -23.38
CA ILE A 167 1.19 -13.58 -24.22
C ILE A 167 2.49 -12.85 -24.57
N LYS A 168 3.41 -12.73 -23.59
CA LYS A 168 4.73 -12.12 -23.82
C LYS A 168 5.53 -12.91 -24.86
N GLN A 169 5.58 -14.23 -24.74
CA GLN A 169 6.28 -15.12 -25.68
C GLN A 169 5.67 -15.11 -27.08
N LEU A 170 4.34 -15.09 -27.17
CA LEU A 170 3.64 -14.94 -28.44
C LEU A 170 3.91 -13.60 -29.10
N ARG A 171 4.01 -12.53 -28.31
CA ARG A 171 4.29 -11.17 -28.79
C ARG A 171 5.73 -11.01 -29.28
N GLU A 172 6.69 -11.65 -28.61
CA GLU A 172 8.09 -11.68 -29.00
C GLU A 172 8.32 -12.52 -30.28
N GLY A 173 7.50 -13.57 -30.51
CA GLY A 173 7.54 -14.41 -31.68
C GLY A 173 6.67 -13.96 -32.87
N ALA A 174 5.83 -12.94 -32.68
CA ALA A 174 4.90 -12.47 -33.72
C ALA A 174 5.49 -11.31 -34.52
N GLU A 175 5.46 -11.42 -35.84
CA GLU A 175 5.72 -10.31 -36.75
C GLU A 175 4.49 -9.42 -36.79
N ILE A 176 4.51 -8.29 -36.03
CA ILE A 176 3.39 -7.33 -35.96
C ILE A 176 3.56 -6.31 -37.06
N LYS A 177 2.68 -6.35 -38.09
CA LYS A 177 2.59 -5.32 -39.12
C LYS A 177 1.48 -4.31 -38.74
N VAL A 178 1.88 -3.08 -38.46
CA VAL A 178 0.95 -1.98 -38.22
C VAL A 178 0.73 -1.25 -39.55
N PHE A 179 -0.50 -1.27 -40.05
CA PHE A 179 -0.90 -0.51 -41.25
C PHE A 179 -1.42 0.86 -40.77
N THR A 180 -0.55 1.86 -40.80
CA THR A 180 -0.88 3.24 -40.40
C THR A 180 -1.71 4.02 -41.43
N ASP A 181 -1.87 3.48 -42.61
CA ASP A 181 -2.54 4.16 -43.75
C ASP A 181 -4.07 3.95 -43.79
N LEU A 182 -4.65 3.33 -42.72
CA LEU A 182 -6.08 3.03 -42.62
C LEU A 182 -6.76 3.68 -41.39
N LEU A 183 -6.12 4.68 -40.77
CA LEU A 183 -6.69 5.49 -39.71
C LEU A 183 -6.98 6.91 -40.12
#